data_a79cfc1389095fecf85f5c2e2740bfee
#
_entry.id   a79cfc1389095fecf85f5c2e2740bfee
#
_cell.length_a   1.000
_cell.length_b   1.000
_cell.length_c   1.000
_cell.angle_alpha   90.00
_cell.angle_beta   90.00
_cell.angle_gamma   90.00
#
_symmetry.space_group_name_H-M   'P 1'
#
loop_
_entity.id
_entity.type
_entity.pdbx_description
1 polymer ?
#
loop_
_entity_poly.entity_id
_entity_poly.type
_entity_poly.pdbx_seq_one_letter_code
_entity_poly.pdbx_strand_id
1 'polypeptide(L)'
;MTTILKGNIVSAPACGRLDVTEHGYLIAENGVITGVYPVLPEQYAGASVEDYGDCLIVQSFADLHLHAPQYPMLGMGMDLPLLDWLNAYAFPTEARFAEPDYARTVYRQLAGELASHGTTRVCMFSSLHTDATLILMDELEKAGITGYVGKVNMDRNGAPGVLEETTEESMRETLRWLDACQDLRHIKPILTPRFTPSCTNELMAFLGKLAAERDLPVQSHLSENGAEMDWVRQLHPDCRQYWETYKKYGLWNDRTVMAHCVWSDERERQAMKDAGVMVVHCADSNQNLCSGVAPVRRMLDEGVKVALGSDIAGGDHLDLFDVTAAAVRASKARRMMDGWSTSFLTVAEGWYLATSAGAAFFGEQPGFAAGNSLHAIVLADDTLPQPRTLTPAERLERAVYRRQEGAVQAVWSAGRKIYAKP
;
A
#
# COMPACT_ATOMS: atom_id res chain seq x y z
N MET A 1 -14.60 -25.16 -4.35
CA MET A 1 -13.28 -25.57 -4.90
C MET A 1 -12.26 -25.50 -3.76
N THR A 2 -11.50 -26.59 -3.57
CA THR A 2 -10.47 -26.67 -2.52
C THR A 2 -9.11 -26.36 -3.15
N THR A 3 -8.33 -25.48 -2.52
CA THR A 3 -6.95 -25.16 -2.87
C THR A 3 -6.06 -25.60 -1.73
N ILE A 4 -5.05 -26.42 -2.01
CA ILE A 4 -4.07 -26.89 -1.03
C ILE A 4 -2.67 -26.60 -1.55
N LEU A 5 -1.95 -25.72 -0.84
CA LEU A 5 -0.57 -25.37 -1.13
C LEU A 5 0.33 -26.04 -0.10
N LYS A 6 1.33 -26.80 -0.54
CA LYS A 6 2.31 -27.47 0.32
C LYS A 6 3.70 -26.87 0.14
N GLY A 7 4.37 -26.54 1.24
CA GLY A 7 5.71 -25.94 1.28
C GLY A 7 6.10 -25.51 2.69
N ASN A 8 7.12 -24.65 2.80
CA ASN A 8 7.51 -24.04 4.07
C ASN A 8 6.70 -22.75 4.29
N ILE A 9 5.69 -22.81 5.15
CA ILE A 9 4.74 -21.73 5.35
C ILE A 9 5.28 -20.78 6.42
N VAL A 10 5.38 -19.49 6.09
CA VAL A 10 5.79 -18.43 7.04
C VAL A 10 4.75 -17.32 7.01
N SER A 11 4.23 -16.96 8.17
CA SER A 11 3.25 -15.89 8.33
C SER A 11 3.58 -14.97 9.50
N ALA A 12 3.06 -13.72 9.45
CA ALA A 12 3.24 -12.71 10.48
C ALA A 12 1.91 -12.47 11.22
N PRO A 13 1.55 -13.24 12.25
CA PRO A 13 0.29 -13.09 12.99
C PRO A 13 0.29 -11.93 13.98
N ALA A 14 1.46 -11.37 14.29
CA ALA A 14 1.61 -10.18 15.12
C ALA A 14 2.89 -9.43 14.74
N CYS A 15 2.96 -8.15 15.08
CA CYS A 15 4.14 -7.33 14.85
C CYS A 15 5.36 -7.93 15.54
N GLY A 16 6.42 -8.20 14.77
CA GLY A 16 7.66 -8.79 15.24
C GLY A 16 7.63 -10.31 15.49
N ARG A 17 6.52 -10.99 15.16
CA ARG A 17 6.39 -12.45 15.28
C ARG A 17 6.19 -13.10 13.92
N LEU A 18 6.96 -14.15 13.65
CA LEU A 18 6.77 -15.06 12.51
C LEU A 18 6.38 -16.44 13.03
N ASP A 19 5.29 -16.99 12.50
CA ASP A 19 4.91 -18.39 12.68
C ASP A 19 5.39 -19.19 11.48
N VAL A 20 6.03 -20.36 11.75
CA VAL A 20 6.62 -21.22 10.72
C VAL A 20 6.00 -22.61 10.82
N THR A 21 5.59 -23.16 9.66
CA THR A 21 5.21 -24.58 9.52
C THR A 21 5.99 -25.18 8.34
N GLU A 22 7.02 -25.95 8.66
CA GLU A 22 7.87 -26.60 7.66
C GLU A 22 7.11 -27.74 6.97
N HIS A 23 7.25 -27.80 5.62
CA HIS A 23 6.57 -28.79 4.75
C HIS A 23 5.06 -28.93 5.02
N GLY A 24 4.44 -27.85 5.50
CA GLY A 24 3.03 -27.79 5.90
C GLY A 24 2.09 -27.57 4.73
N TYR A 25 0.82 -27.50 5.06
CA TYR A 25 -0.30 -27.32 4.13
C TYR A 25 -1.10 -26.06 4.47
N LEU A 26 -1.14 -25.10 3.55
CA LEU A 26 -2.07 -23.97 3.58
C LEU A 26 -3.29 -24.35 2.78
N ILE A 27 -4.46 -24.41 3.44
CA ILE A 27 -5.69 -24.91 2.82
C ILE A 27 -6.73 -23.79 2.76
N ALA A 28 -7.39 -23.68 1.61
CA ALA A 28 -8.51 -22.77 1.41
C ALA A 28 -9.66 -23.48 0.68
N GLU A 29 -10.90 -23.16 1.08
CA GLU A 29 -12.13 -23.60 0.42
C GLU A 29 -12.85 -22.40 -0.18
N ASN A 30 -13.17 -22.47 -1.45
CA ASN A 30 -13.80 -21.38 -2.20
C ASN A 30 -13.07 -20.03 -2.05
N GLY A 31 -11.72 -20.08 -1.98
CA GLY A 31 -10.86 -18.92 -1.82
C GLY A 31 -10.68 -18.42 -0.39
N VAL A 32 -11.35 -19.04 0.60
CA VAL A 32 -11.28 -18.68 2.02
C VAL A 32 -10.38 -19.67 2.76
N ILE A 33 -9.41 -19.18 3.52
CA ILE A 33 -8.47 -19.99 4.31
C ILE A 33 -9.22 -20.76 5.38
N THR A 34 -9.00 -22.08 5.44
CA THR A 34 -9.46 -22.94 6.53
C THR A 34 -8.40 -23.10 7.62
N GLY A 35 -7.12 -23.01 7.27
CA GLY A 35 -6.01 -23.05 8.23
C GLY A 35 -4.68 -23.43 7.59
N VAL A 36 -3.65 -23.46 8.46
CA VAL A 36 -2.30 -23.97 8.20
C VAL A 36 -2.11 -25.23 9.03
N TYR A 37 -1.68 -26.32 8.40
CA TYR A 37 -1.61 -27.64 9.01
C TYR A 37 -0.23 -28.28 8.80
N PRO A 38 0.41 -28.86 9.82
CA PRO A 38 1.68 -29.57 9.67
C PRO A 38 1.51 -30.92 8.93
N VAL A 39 0.31 -31.51 8.96
CA VAL A 39 -0.05 -32.75 8.28
C VAL A 39 -1.38 -32.54 7.58
N LEU A 40 -1.53 -33.08 6.36
CA LEU A 40 -2.78 -32.96 5.59
C LEU A 40 -3.91 -33.62 6.37
N PRO A 41 -4.98 -32.86 6.73
CA PRO A 41 -6.13 -33.42 7.44
C PRO A 41 -6.84 -34.52 6.60
N GLU A 42 -7.32 -35.57 7.26
CA GLU A 42 -7.90 -36.76 6.61
C GLU A 42 -9.04 -36.41 5.62
N GLN A 43 -9.82 -35.39 5.93
CA GLN A 43 -10.89 -34.91 5.07
C GLN A 43 -10.44 -34.42 3.69
N TYR A 44 -9.16 -34.15 3.51
CA TYR A 44 -8.55 -33.69 2.25
C TYR A 44 -7.67 -34.75 1.59
N ALA A 45 -7.64 -36.00 2.09
CA ALA A 45 -6.72 -37.05 1.63
C ALA A 45 -6.85 -37.38 0.11
N GLY A 46 -8.00 -37.09 -0.51
CA GLY A 46 -8.23 -37.29 -1.94
C GLY A 46 -8.13 -36.01 -2.79
N ALA A 47 -7.83 -34.86 -2.18
CA ALA A 47 -7.78 -33.59 -2.89
C ALA A 47 -6.45 -33.40 -3.62
N SER A 48 -6.46 -32.63 -4.71
CA SER A 48 -5.25 -32.23 -5.41
C SER A 48 -4.43 -31.27 -4.57
N VAL A 49 -3.13 -31.52 -4.44
CA VAL A 49 -2.15 -30.70 -3.71
C VAL A 49 -1.21 -30.06 -4.70
N GLU A 50 -1.06 -28.75 -4.64
CA GLU A 50 0.04 -28.03 -5.31
C GLU A 50 1.27 -28.10 -4.40
N ASP A 51 2.16 -29.03 -4.69
CA ASP A 51 3.40 -29.25 -3.91
C ASP A 51 4.54 -28.41 -4.48
N TYR A 52 4.94 -27.39 -3.72
CA TYR A 52 6.04 -26.49 -4.05
C TYR A 52 7.40 -26.91 -3.43
N GLY A 53 7.47 -28.13 -2.90
CA GLY A 53 8.70 -28.69 -2.34
C GLY A 53 9.25 -27.85 -1.19
N ASP A 54 10.48 -27.38 -1.36
CA ASP A 54 11.17 -26.57 -0.33
C ASP A 54 10.92 -25.05 -0.44
N CYS A 55 10.09 -24.59 -1.37
CA CYS A 55 9.75 -23.17 -1.49
C CYS A 55 9.12 -22.63 -0.23
N LEU A 56 9.32 -21.32 0.02
CA LEU A 56 8.56 -20.58 1.03
C LEU A 56 7.16 -20.26 0.49
N ILE A 57 6.15 -20.42 1.33
CA ILE A 57 4.79 -19.92 1.09
C ILE A 57 4.55 -18.82 2.13
N VAL A 58 4.46 -17.58 1.66
CA VAL A 58 4.35 -16.41 2.52
C VAL A 58 3.11 -15.60 2.19
N GLN A 59 2.67 -14.73 3.11
CA GLN A 59 1.57 -13.80 2.84
C GLN A 59 1.95 -12.87 1.69
N SER A 60 0.99 -12.59 0.82
CA SER A 60 1.17 -11.56 -0.21
C SER A 60 1.10 -10.16 0.38
N PHE A 61 1.60 -9.20 -0.39
CA PHE A 61 1.69 -7.82 0.04
C PHE A 61 0.36 -7.06 -0.04
N ALA A 62 0.28 -6.04 0.82
CA ALA A 62 -0.73 -5.00 0.78
C ALA A 62 -0.01 -3.64 0.68
N ASP A 63 -0.01 -3.05 -0.50
CA ASP A 63 0.56 -1.74 -0.77
C ASP A 63 -0.50 -0.66 -0.52
N LEU A 64 -0.39 0.06 0.59
CA LEU A 64 -1.43 1.00 1.01
C LEU A 64 -1.23 2.43 0.49
N HIS A 65 -0.19 2.68 -0.31
CA HIS A 65 0.01 3.98 -0.93
C HIS A 65 0.91 3.88 -2.16
N LEU A 66 0.36 4.16 -3.33
CA LEU A 66 1.09 4.28 -4.59
C LEU A 66 0.29 5.12 -5.60
N HIS A 67 1.01 5.75 -6.54
CA HIS A 67 0.44 6.59 -7.59
C HIS A 67 0.53 5.90 -8.95
N ALA A 68 -0.54 5.22 -9.38
CA ALA A 68 -0.56 4.49 -10.65
C ALA A 68 -0.12 5.30 -11.88
N PRO A 69 -0.52 6.59 -12.05
CA PRO A 69 -0.11 7.36 -13.22
C PRO A 69 1.37 7.79 -13.19
N GLN A 70 2.08 7.61 -12.07
CA GLN A 70 3.51 7.90 -11.97
C GLN A 70 4.39 6.70 -12.37
N TYR A 71 3.82 5.52 -12.54
CA TYR A 71 4.56 4.31 -12.90
C TYR A 71 5.52 4.50 -14.10
N PRO A 72 5.18 5.22 -15.20
CA PRO A 72 6.09 5.41 -16.33
C PRO A 72 7.35 6.21 -16.02
N MET A 73 7.39 6.92 -14.90
CA MET A 73 8.53 7.74 -14.50
C MET A 73 9.32 7.17 -13.31
N LEU A 74 9.11 5.90 -13.00
CA LEU A 74 9.78 5.21 -11.91
C LEU A 74 11.32 5.37 -12.01
N GLY A 75 11.96 5.85 -10.92
CA GLY A 75 13.40 6.11 -10.86
C GLY A 75 13.84 7.42 -11.53
N MET A 76 12.91 8.30 -11.95
CA MET A 76 13.26 9.58 -12.58
C MET A 76 13.16 10.76 -11.59
N GLY A 77 14.13 11.68 -11.70
CA GLY A 77 14.12 12.94 -10.96
C GLY A 77 14.50 12.82 -9.47
N MET A 78 15.14 11.75 -9.06
CA MET A 78 15.50 11.46 -7.65
C MET A 78 16.51 12.47 -7.04
N ASP A 79 17.04 13.39 -7.83
CA ASP A 79 17.92 14.48 -7.35
C ASP A 79 17.15 15.75 -6.94
N LEU A 80 15.81 15.73 -6.99
CA LEU A 80 14.96 16.88 -6.71
C LEU A 80 14.20 16.72 -5.38
N PRO A 81 14.00 17.81 -4.63
CA PRO A 81 13.07 17.80 -3.50
C PRO A 81 11.61 17.76 -4.01
N LEU A 82 10.69 17.34 -3.12
CA LEU A 82 9.29 17.03 -3.42
C LEU A 82 8.59 18.01 -4.38
N LEU A 83 8.56 19.31 -4.04
CA LEU A 83 7.77 20.28 -4.82
C LEU A 83 8.35 20.52 -6.22
N ASP A 84 9.68 20.49 -6.36
CA ASP A 84 10.35 20.61 -7.65
C ASP A 84 10.15 19.35 -8.50
N TRP A 85 10.22 18.17 -7.87
CA TRP A 85 9.96 16.90 -8.50
C TRP A 85 8.52 16.78 -9.01
N LEU A 86 7.53 17.20 -8.20
CA LEU A 86 6.11 17.23 -8.62
C LEU A 86 5.92 18.04 -9.90
N ASN A 87 6.51 19.25 -9.97
CA ASN A 87 6.36 20.15 -11.11
C ASN A 87 7.13 19.66 -12.35
N ALA A 88 8.35 19.11 -12.17
CA ALA A 88 9.20 18.73 -13.27
C ALA A 88 8.83 17.38 -13.90
N TYR A 89 8.33 16.43 -13.12
CA TYR A 89 8.10 15.06 -13.55
C TYR A 89 6.69 14.55 -13.28
N ALA A 90 6.18 14.62 -12.05
CA ALA A 90 4.93 13.97 -11.69
C ALA A 90 3.73 14.57 -12.44
N PHE A 91 3.52 15.87 -12.35
CA PHE A 91 2.37 16.52 -12.99
C PHE A 91 2.36 16.40 -14.51
N PRO A 92 3.50 16.61 -15.24
CA PRO A 92 3.53 16.36 -16.68
C PRO A 92 3.23 14.91 -17.07
N THR A 93 3.65 13.94 -16.26
CA THR A 93 3.38 12.52 -16.50
C THR A 93 1.91 12.19 -16.24
N GLU A 94 1.36 12.65 -15.12
CA GLU A 94 -0.05 12.43 -14.77
C GLU A 94 -1.02 13.08 -15.77
N ALA A 95 -0.69 14.24 -16.33
CA ALA A 95 -1.50 14.91 -17.35
C ALA A 95 -1.72 14.07 -18.63
N ARG A 96 -0.79 13.15 -18.96
CA ARG A 96 -0.93 12.27 -20.11
C ARG A 96 -2.06 11.26 -19.98
N PHE A 97 -2.55 11.01 -18.79
CA PHE A 97 -3.66 10.09 -18.53
C PHE A 97 -5.04 10.67 -18.94
N ALA A 98 -5.08 11.89 -19.48
CA ALA A 98 -6.22 12.35 -20.24
C ALA A 98 -6.51 11.48 -21.48
N GLU A 99 -5.50 10.74 -21.98
CA GLU A 99 -5.60 9.87 -23.15
C GLU A 99 -5.93 8.42 -22.71
N PRO A 100 -7.15 7.89 -22.98
CA PRO A 100 -7.58 6.58 -22.50
C PRO A 100 -6.71 5.40 -22.98
N ASP A 101 -6.22 5.44 -24.22
CA ASP A 101 -5.39 4.37 -24.80
C ASP A 101 -4.01 4.31 -24.11
N TYR A 102 -3.44 5.48 -23.79
CA TYR A 102 -2.22 5.56 -23.00
C TYR A 102 -2.45 5.00 -21.58
N ALA A 103 -3.52 5.46 -20.93
CA ALA A 103 -3.89 4.97 -19.59
C ALA A 103 -4.04 3.44 -19.58
N ARG A 104 -4.74 2.85 -20.53
CA ARG A 104 -4.94 1.41 -20.64
C ARG A 104 -3.64 0.64 -20.80
N THR A 105 -2.74 1.15 -21.66
CA THR A 105 -1.43 0.50 -21.90
C THR A 105 -0.59 0.48 -20.64
N VAL A 106 -0.48 1.61 -19.95
CA VAL A 106 0.33 1.76 -18.73
C VAL A 106 -0.26 0.95 -17.57
N TYR A 107 -1.57 1.07 -17.34
CA TYR A 107 -2.21 0.42 -16.19
C TYR A 107 -2.27 -1.10 -16.31
N ARG A 108 -2.38 -1.63 -17.54
CA ARG A 108 -2.27 -3.08 -17.77
C ARG A 108 -0.88 -3.60 -17.42
N GLN A 109 0.18 -2.86 -17.80
CA GLN A 109 1.56 -3.24 -17.46
C GLN A 109 1.76 -3.17 -15.94
N LEU A 110 1.36 -2.09 -15.29
CA LEU A 110 1.42 -1.93 -13.83
C LEU A 110 0.71 -3.09 -13.10
N ALA A 111 -0.51 -3.42 -13.50
CA ALA A 111 -1.28 -4.50 -12.89
C ALA A 111 -0.59 -5.88 -13.02
N GLY A 112 0.03 -6.15 -14.17
CA GLY A 112 0.83 -7.36 -14.40
C GLY A 112 2.09 -7.41 -13.52
N GLU A 113 2.76 -6.27 -13.36
CA GLU A 113 3.98 -6.17 -12.56
C GLU A 113 3.68 -6.31 -11.05
N LEU A 114 2.64 -5.65 -10.54
CA LEU A 114 2.14 -5.84 -9.17
C LEU A 114 1.86 -7.32 -8.88
N ALA A 115 1.15 -8.00 -9.78
CA ALA A 115 0.84 -9.42 -9.64
C ALA A 115 2.12 -10.27 -9.59
N SER A 116 3.11 -9.99 -10.46
CA SER A 116 4.37 -10.76 -10.53
C SER A 116 5.27 -10.55 -9.30
N HIS A 117 5.17 -9.40 -8.63
CA HIS A 117 5.91 -9.09 -7.40
C HIS A 117 5.17 -9.52 -6.12
N GLY A 118 3.94 -10.03 -6.24
CA GLY A 118 3.19 -10.54 -5.09
C GLY A 118 2.36 -9.49 -4.35
N THR A 119 2.15 -8.31 -4.94
CA THR A 119 1.19 -7.32 -4.42
C THR A 119 -0.20 -7.68 -4.89
N THR A 120 -1.08 -7.99 -3.95
CA THR A 120 -2.46 -8.44 -4.24
C THR A 120 -3.53 -7.53 -3.70
N ARG A 121 -3.16 -6.61 -2.80
CA ARG A 121 -4.05 -5.62 -2.18
C ARG A 121 -3.44 -4.24 -2.29
N VAL A 122 -4.25 -3.25 -2.67
CA VAL A 122 -3.77 -1.88 -2.91
C VAL A 122 -4.72 -0.82 -2.35
N CYS A 123 -4.15 0.31 -1.88
CA CYS A 123 -4.83 1.60 -1.81
C CYS A 123 -4.11 2.55 -2.75
N MET A 124 -4.72 2.84 -3.90
CA MET A 124 -4.01 3.42 -5.05
C MET A 124 -4.61 4.77 -5.45
N PHE A 125 -3.74 5.74 -5.66
CA PHE A 125 -4.07 6.99 -6.31
C PHE A 125 -4.08 6.79 -7.83
N SER A 126 -5.19 7.16 -8.49
CA SER A 126 -5.26 7.33 -9.94
C SER A 126 -4.91 8.77 -10.31
N SER A 127 -5.25 9.18 -11.53
CA SER A 127 -5.20 10.58 -11.95
C SER A 127 -6.52 11.30 -11.60
N LEU A 128 -6.59 12.59 -11.93
CA LEU A 128 -7.86 13.34 -11.81
C LEU A 128 -8.88 12.93 -12.91
N HIS A 129 -8.42 12.27 -13.98
CA HIS A 129 -9.27 11.91 -15.13
C HIS A 129 -10.15 10.70 -14.79
N THR A 130 -11.46 10.91 -14.78
CA THR A 130 -12.45 9.88 -14.45
C THR A 130 -12.32 8.64 -15.32
N ASP A 131 -12.18 8.80 -16.64
CA ASP A 131 -12.11 7.66 -17.56
C ASP A 131 -10.82 6.85 -17.37
N ALA A 132 -9.69 7.50 -17.11
CA ALA A 132 -8.45 6.81 -16.76
C ALA A 132 -8.57 6.05 -15.42
N THR A 133 -9.26 6.61 -14.43
CA THR A 133 -9.49 5.95 -13.17
C THR A 133 -10.34 4.69 -13.33
N LEU A 134 -11.39 4.74 -14.16
CA LEU A 134 -12.21 3.57 -14.48
C LEU A 134 -11.42 2.49 -15.25
N ILE A 135 -10.52 2.91 -16.15
CA ILE A 135 -9.61 2.00 -16.85
C ILE A 135 -8.66 1.32 -15.86
N LEU A 136 -8.08 2.08 -14.91
CA LEU A 136 -7.23 1.49 -13.86
C LEU A 136 -7.96 0.43 -13.05
N MET A 137 -9.16 0.77 -12.58
CA MET A 137 -9.98 -0.16 -11.80
C MET A 137 -10.30 -1.44 -12.59
N ASP A 138 -10.62 -1.34 -13.87
CA ASP A 138 -10.90 -2.45 -14.78
C ASP A 138 -9.66 -3.34 -15.02
N GLU A 139 -8.49 -2.76 -15.26
CA GLU A 139 -7.25 -3.53 -15.48
C GLU A 139 -6.78 -4.23 -14.19
N LEU A 140 -6.94 -3.63 -13.02
CA LEU A 140 -6.66 -4.28 -11.72
C LEU A 140 -7.65 -5.43 -11.43
N GLU A 141 -8.95 -5.22 -11.67
CA GLU A 141 -9.99 -6.26 -11.51
C GLU A 141 -9.68 -7.48 -12.38
N LYS A 142 -9.31 -7.26 -13.67
CA LYS A 142 -8.91 -8.32 -14.61
C LYS A 142 -7.65 -9.07 -14.16
N ALA A 143 -6.66 -8.35 -13.64
CA ALA A 143 -5.44 -8.94 -13.09
C ALA A 143 -5.69 -9.75 -11.80
N GLY A 144 -6.84 -9.56 -11.14
CA GLY A 144 -7.17 -10.20 -9.88
C GLY A 144 -6.56 -9.53 -8.66
N ILE A 145 -6.13 -8.29 -8.79
CA ILE A 145 -5.76 -7.42 -7.67
C ILE A 145 -7.03 -6.99 -6.95
N THR A 146 -6.96 -6.81 -5.64
CA THR A 146 -8.08 -6.38 -4.80
C THR A 146 -7.74 -5.06 -4.10
N GLY A 147 -8.75 -4.33 -3.62
CA GLY A 147 -8.49 -3.15 -2.79
C GLY A 147 -9.24 -1.89 -3.22
N TYR A 148 -8.59 -0.76 -3.03
CA TYR A 148 -9.17 0.55 -3.24
C TYR A 148 -8.40 1.35 -4.29
N VAL A 149 -9.14 2.04 -5.15
CA VAL A 149 -8.60 3.02 -6.12
C VAL A 149 -9.37 4.32 -5.96
N GLY A 150 -8.66 5.44 -6.00
CA GLY A 150 -9.27 6.75 -5.89
C GLY A 150 -8.98 7.65 -7.08
N LYS A 151 -10.05 8.27 -7.62
CA LYS A 151 -9.91 9.43 -8.49
C LYS A 151 -9.34 10.59 -7.66
N VAL A 152 -8.23 11.16 -8.10
CA VAL A 152 -7.64 12.32 -7.42
C VAL A 152 -8.55 13.53 -7.56
N ASN A 153 -8.74 14.23 -6.45
CA ASN A 153 -9.41 15.52 -6.39
C ASN A 153 -8.36 16.63 -6.20
N MET A 154 -8.36 17.61 -7.09
CA MET A 154 -7.39 18.69 -7.10
C MET A 154 -7.97 19.89 -7.87
N ASP A 155 -8.60 20.84 -7.15
CA ASP A 155 -9.27 22.01 -7.68
C ASP A 155 -8.55 23.33 -7.35
N ARG A 156 -7.34 23.23 -6.75
CA ARG A 156 -6.53 24.37 -6.34
C ARG A 156 -5.03 24.04 -6.47
N ASN A 157 -4.21 25.03 -6.83
CA ASN A 157 -2.75 24.95 -6.81
C ASN A 157 -2.14 23.81 -7.65
N GLY A 158 -2.85 23.30 -8.65
CA GLY A 158 -2.35 22.31 -9.60
C GLY A 158 -1.69 22.92 -10.81
N ALA A 159 -0.92 22.08 -11.51
CA ALA A 159 -0.37 22.42 -12.81
C ALA A 159 -1.37 22.19 -13.95
N PRO A 160 -1.17 22.77 -15.15
CA PRO A 160 -2.00 22.48 -16.31
C PRO A 160 -2.10 20.97 -16.59
N GLY A 161 -3.33 20.48 -16.84
CA GLY A 161 -3.61 19.07 -17.11
C GLY A 161 -3.73 18.17 -15.86
N VAL A 162 -3.44 18.71 -14.66
CA VAL A 162 -3.66 18.02 -13.38
C VAL A 162 -4.40 18.92 -12.36
N LEU A 163 -5.20 19.83 -12.87
CA LEU A 163 -6.06 20.72 -12.09
C LEU A 163 -7.46 20.67 -12.70
N GLU A 164 -8.48 20.38 -11.91
CA GLU A 164 -9.88 20.53 -12.29
C GLU A 164 -10.21 22.03 -12.38
N GLU A 165 -10.93 22.43 -13.42
CA GLU A 165 -11.16 23.86 -13.71
C GLU A 165 -11.96 24.56 -12.62
N THR A 166 -12.91 23.85 -12.00
CA THR A 166 -13.73 24.37 -10.90
C THR A 166 -13.99 23.30 -9.84
N THR A 167 -14.37 23.75 -8.66
CA THR A 167 -14.81 22.86 -7.56
C THR A 167 -16.03 22.03 -7.96
N GLU A 168 -16.99 22.64 -8.69
CA GLU A 168 -18.20 21.95 -9.17
C GLU A 168 -17.87 20.88 -10.19
N GLU A 169 -16.84 21.08 -11.02
CA GLU A 169 -16.35 20.04 -11.92
C GLU A 169 -15.79 18.85 -11.16
N SER A 170 -14.92 19.10 -10.17
CA SER A 170 -14.39 18.04 -9.30
C SER A 170 -15.50 17.25 -8.63
N MET A 171 -16.52 17.93 -8.09
CA MET A 171 -17.69 17.31 -7.47
C MET A 171 -18.47 16.43 -8.46
N ARG A 172 -18.77 16.96 -9.63
CA ARG A 172 -19.53 16.26 -10.70
C ARG A 172 -18.79 15.01 -11.17
N GLU A 173 -17.50 15.14 -11.46
CA GLU A 173 -16.67 14.03 -11.95
C GLU A 173 -16.45 12.95 -10.86
N THR A 174 -16.39 13.34 -9.60
CA THR A 174 -16.35 12.39 -8.48
C THR A 174 -17.64 11.58 -8.42
N LEU A 175 -18.81 12.21 -8.55
CA LEU A 175 -20.08 11.48 -8.56
C LEU A 175 -20.20 10.56 -9.78
N ARG A 176 -19.81 11.05 -10.98
CA ARG A 176 -19.79 10.25 -12.21
C ARG A 176 -18.92 9.00 -12.06
N TRP A 177 -17.74 9.14 -11.49
CA TRP A 177 -16.85 8.02 -11.22
C TRP A 177 -17.46 7.01 -10.24
N LEU A 178 -17.99 7.48 -9.11
CA LEU A 178 -18.59 6.61 -8.09
C LEU A 178 -19.80 5.83 -8.63
N ASP A 179 -20.59 6.45 -9.51
CA ASP A 179 -21.74 5.78 -10.11
C ASP A 179 -21.31 4.75 -11.18
N ALA A 180 -20.20 5.00 -11.90
CA ALA A 180 -19.70 4.11 -12.94
C ALA A 180 -18.94 2.88 -12.40
N CYS A 181 -18.42 2.90 -11.18
CA CYS A 181 -17.62 1.79 -10.62
C CYS A 181 -18.41 0.83 -9.71
N GLN A 182 -19.75 0.96 -9.62
CA GLN A 182 -20.58 0.19 -8.69
C GLN A 182 -20.55 -1.33 -8.95
N ASP A 183 -20.37 -1.75 -10.19
CA ASP A 183 -20.42 -3.17 -10.60
C ASP A 183 -19.10 -3.91 -10.35
N LEU A 184 -18.01 -3.22 -10.00
CA LEU A 184 -16.73 -3.83 -9.71
C LEU A 184 -16.78 -4.60 -8.38
N ARG A 185 -16.21 -5.81 -8.38
CA ARG A 185 -16.33 -6.74 -7.24
C ARG A 185 -15.18 -6.61 -6.25
N HIS A 186 -13.96 -6.53 -6.75
CA HIS A 186 -12.73 -6.61 -5.96
C HIS A 186 -12.03 -5.27 -5.79
N ILE A 187 -12.22 -4.35 -6.75
CA ILE A 187 -11.70 -2.98 -6.67
C ILE A 187 -12.85 -2.04 -6.28
N LYS A 188 -12.65 -1.30 -5.20
CA LYS A 188 -13.64 -0.39 -4.61
C LYS A 188 -13.16 1.04 -4.64
N PRO A 189 -14.06 2.03 -4.62
CA PRO A 189 -13.69 3.44 -4.57
C PRO A 189 -13.17 3.85 -3.18
N ILE A 190 -12.19 4.75 -3.17
CA ILE A 190 -11.69 5.48 -2.00
C ILE A 190 -11.59 6.97 -2.36
N LEU A 191 -12.17 7.86 -1.53
CA LEU A 191 -12.10 9.29 -1.78
C LEU A 191 -10.66 9.79 -1.62
N THR A 192 -10.19 10.58 -2.58
CA THR A 192 -8.78 10.91 -2.69
C THR A 192 -8.55 12.41 -2.90
N PRO A 193 -8.83 13.27 -1.88
CA PRO A 193 -8.23 14.59 -1.87
C PRO A 193 -6.71 14.43 -1.92
N ARG A 194 -6.04 14.97 -2.96
CA ARG A 194 -4.60 14.69 -3.13
C ARG A 194 -3.82 15.06 -1.85
N PHE A 195 -3.99 16.29 -1.38
CA PHE A 195 -3.54 16.79 -0.09
C PHE A 195 -4.19 18.15 0.17
N THR A 196 -4.18 18.64 1.39
CA THR A 196 -4.89 19.87 1.75
C THR A 196 -4.56 21.08 0.86
N PRO A 197 -3.31 21.37 0.47
CA PRO A 197 -3.01 22.51 -0.41
C PRO A 197 -3.64 22.44 -1.79
N SER A 198 -3.96 21.27 -2.29
CA SER A 198 -4.54 21.10 -3.63
C SER A 198 -6.08 21.09 -3.68
N CYS A 199 -6.73 21.15 -2.51
CA CYS A 199 -8.18 21.11 -2.41
C CYS A 199 -8.74 22.37 -1.75
N THR A 200 -9.79 22.96 -2.33
CA THR A 200 -10.51 24.05 -1.68
C THR A 200 -11.26 23.56 -0.44
N ASN A 201 -11.58 24.48 0.46
CA ASN A 201 -12.39 24.15 1.64
C ASN A 201 -13.78 23.60 1.26
N GLU A 202 -14.33 24.07 0.15
CA GLU A 202 -15.61 23.64 -0.38
C GLU A 202 -15.54 22.20 -0.88
N LEU A 203 -14.50 21.85 -1.65
CA LEU A 203 -14.25 20.48 -2.10
C LEU A 203 -14.04 19.53 -0.92
N MET A 204 -13.23 19.92 0.07
CA MET A 204 -12.99 19.10 1.27
C MET A 204 -14.29 18.85 2.05
N ALA A 205 -15.16 19.87 2.18
CA ALA A 205 -16.46 19.73 2.83
C ALA A 205 -17.40 18.78 2.05
N PHE A 206 -17.42 18.88 0.72
CA PHE A 206 -18.18 17.96 -0.14
C PHE A 206 -17.70 16.52 0.02
N LEU A 207 -16.39 16.28 -0.05
CA LEU A 207 -15.81 14.93 0.08
C LEU A 207 -16.09 14.33 1.46
N GLY A 208 -16.03 15.14 2.53
CA GLY A 208 -16.35 14.66 3.88
C GLY A 208 -17.83 14.29 4.04
N LYS A 209 -18.74 15.08 3.48
CA LYS A 209 -20.16 14.74 3.42
C LYS A 209 -20.40 13.45 2.64
N LEU A 210 -19.77 13.32 1.48
CA LEU A 210 -19.88 12.16 0.61
C LEU A 210 -19.32 10.88 1.26
N ALA A 211 -18.19 11.01 1.99
CA ALA A 211 -17.62 9.90 2.78
C ALA A 211 -18.62 9.37 3.81
N ALA A 212 -19.29 10.27 4.53
CA ALA A 212 -20.27 9.90 5.53
C ALA A 212 -21.56 9.32 4.92
N GLU A 213 -22.06 9.91 3.82
CA GLU A 213 -23.33 9.50 3.19
C GLU A 213 -23.22 8.14 2.47
N ARG A 214 -22.06 7.85 1.85
CA ARG A 214 -21.84 6.62 1.07
C ARG A 214 -20.94 5.62 1.80
N ASP A 215 -20.58 5.86 3.05
CA ASP A 215 -19.66 5.02 3.86
C ASP A 215 -18.34 4.71 3.12
N LEU A 216 -17.70 5.73 2.53
CA LEU A 216 -16.49 5.58 1.75
C LEU A 216 -15.23 5.82 2.59
N PRO A 217 -14.16 5.03 2.39
CA PRO A 217 -12.85 5.33 2.96
C PRO A 217 -12.21 6.55 2.30
N VAL A 218 -11.18 7.07 2.93
CA VAL A 218 -10.45 8.26 2.49
C VAL A 218 -8.95 7.97 2.47
N GLN A 219 -8.23 8.45 1.46
CA GLN A 219 -6.78 8.46 1.45
C GLN A 219 -6.24 9.84 1.09
N SER A 220 -5.10 10.22 1.67
CA SER A 220 -4.43 11.48 1.39
C SER A 220 -2.98 11.46 1.88
N HIS A 221 -2.27 12.60 1.77
CA HIS A 221 -0.93 12.82 2.28
C HIS A 221 -0.97 13.68 3.54
N LEU A 222 -0.04 13.46 4.46
CA LEU A 222 0.01 14.18 5.73
C LEU A 222 1.44 14.39 6.22
N SER A 223 1.78 15.64 6.54
CA SER A 223 3.01 16.02 7.25
C SER A 223 4.27 15.38 6.63
N GLU A 224 4.34 15.38 5.30
CA GLU A 224 5.43 14.76 4.55
C GLU A 224 6.68 15.64 4.55
N ASN A 225 6.53 16.92 4.18
CA ASN A 225 7.64 17.84 3.93
C ASN A 225 7.46 19.15 4.69
N GLY A 226 8.57 19.75 5.14
CA GLY A 226 8.53 21.00 5.89
C GLY A 226 7.91 22.17 5.11
N ALA A 227 8.22 22.30 3.80
CA ALA A 227 7.64 23.34 2.95
C ALA A 227 6.13 23.14 2.74
N GLU A 228 5.68 21.89 2.61
CA GLU A 228 4.26 21.53 2.56
C GLU A 228 3.54 21.96 3.85
N MET A 229 4.11 21.65 5.01
CA MET A 229 3.52 22.01 6.31
C MET A 229 3.41 23.53 6.48
N ASP A 230 4.41 24.29 6.03
CA ASP A 230 4.38 25.75 6.05
C ASP A 230 3.28 26.29 5.11
N TRP A 231 3.11 25.68 3.96
CA TRP A 231 2.05 26.03 3.02
C TRP A 231 0.66 25.77 3.58
N VAL A 232 0.45 24.64 4.25
CA VAL A 232 -0.80 24.32 4.94
C VAL A 232 -1.13 25.35 6.04
N ARG A 233 -0.13 25.77 6.85
CA ARG A 233 -0.34 26.81 7.86
C ARG A 233 -0.77 28.16 7.27
N GLN A 234 -0.24 28.51 6.09
CA GLN A 234 -0.64 29.74 5.38
C GLN A 234 -2.08 29.67 4.86
N LEU A 235 -2.48 28.51 4.33
CA LEU A 235 -3.80 28.30 3.74
C LEU A 235 -4.90 28.10 4.80
N HIS A 236 -4.54 27.57 5.98
CA HIS A 236 -5.46 27.21 7.06
C HIS A 236 -5.00 27.78 8.41
N PRO A 237 -4.98 29.12 8.56
CA PRO A 237 -4.53 29.79 9.79
C PRO A 237 -5.44 29.52 11.01
N ASP A 238 -6.62 28.99 10.78
CA ASP A 238 -7.59 28.55 11.79
C ASP A 238 -7.30 27.13 12.34
N CYS A 239 -6.43 26.36 11.69
CA CYS A 239 -5.98 25.05 12.14
C CYS A 239 -4.60 25.17 12.81
N ARG A 240 -4.44 24.56 13.98
CA ARG A 240 -3.16 24.56 14.71
C ARG A 240 -2.19 23.51 14.17
N GLN A 241 -2.74 22.42 13.61
CA GLN A 241 -2.02 21.26 13.10
C GLN A 241 -2.57 20.86 11.74
N TYR A 242 -1.72 20.19 10.93
CA TYR A 242 -2.11 19.80 9.59
C TYR A 242 -3.32 18.86 9.58
N TRP A 243 -3.33 17.81 10.40
CA TRP A 243 -4.43 16.84 10.48
C TRP A 243 -5.80 17.45 10.80
N GLU A 244 -5.84 18.61 11.48
CA GLU A 244 -7.08 19.31 11.80
C GLU A 244 -7.82 19.77 10.55
N THR A 245 -7.10 19.98 9.43
CA THR A 245 -7.70 20.35 8.14
C THR A 245 -8.57 19.22 7.58
N TYR A 246 -8.19 17.95 7.80
CA TYR A 246 -9.01 16.79 7.44
C TYR A 246 -10.13 16.56 8.44
N LYS A 247 -9.82 16.64 9.74
CA LYS A 247 -10.81 16.46 10.80
C LYS A 247 -11.98 17.45 10.69
N LYS A 248 -11.70 18.71 10.37
CA LYS A 248 -12.68 19.77 10.20
C LYS A 248 -13.80 19.41 9.23
N TYR A 249 -13.49 18.61 8.23
CA TYR A 249 -14.42 18.17 7.17
C TYR A 249 -14.90 16.72 7.30
N GLY A 250 -14.60 16.03 8.41
CA GLY A 250 -15.03 14.62 8.60
C GLY A 250 -14.21 13.57 7.84
N LEU A 251 -13.03 13.96 7.33
CA LEU A 251 -12.10 13.08 6.59
C LEU A 251 -11.05 12.43 7.50
N TRP A 252 -11.29 12.34 8.80
CA TRP A 252 -10.36 11.86 9.81
C TRP A 252 -11.03 10.85 10.74
N ASN A 253 -10.91 9.55 10.43
CA ASN A 253 -11.54 8.46 11.17
C ASN A 253 -10.78 7.15 10.92
N ASP A 254 -11.30 6.02 11.42
CA ASP A 254 -10.71 4.67 11.31
C ASP A 254 -10.74 4.07 9.89
N ARG A 255 -11.39 4.75 8.94
CA ARG A 255 -11.40 4.42 7.51
C ARG A 255 -10.50 5.38 6.68
N THR A 256 -9.63 6.12 7.36
CA THR A 256 -8.71 7.06 6.73
C THR A 256 -7.30 6.48 6.65
N VAL A 257 -6.70 6.60 5.47
CA VAL A 257 -5.29 6.25 5.18
C VAL A 257 -4.51 7.53 4.94
N MET A 258 -3.44 7.75 5.69
CA MET A 258 -2.55 8.91 5.56
C MET A 258 -1.13 8.48 5.26
N ALA A 259 -0.63 8.89 4.08
CA ALA A 259 0.74 8.61 3.67
C ALA A 259 1.76 9.52 4.36
N HIS A 260 2.98 9.04 4.49
CA HIS A 260 4.21 9.67 4.95
C HIS A 260 4.28 9.94 6.45
N CYS A 261 3.57 10.93 6.97
CA CYS A 261 3.57 11.32 8.39
C CYS A 261 4.98 11.51 8.98
N VAL A 262 5.92 12.06 8.17
CA VAL A 262 7.35 12.19 8.50
C VAL A 262 7.57 13.14 9.67
N TRP A 263 6.84 14.26 9.65
CA TRP A 263 6.98 15.35 10.62
C TRP A 263 5.88 15.35 11.70
N SER A 264 5.18 14.21 11.85
CA SER A 264 4.13 14.06 12.86
C SER A 264 4.68 14.21 14.27
N ASP A 265 4.20 15.23 14.97
CA ASP A 265 4.51 15.45 16.40
C ASP A 265 3.69 14.52 17.31
N GLU A 266 3.87 14.62 18.62
CA GLU A 266 3.17 13.80 19.59
C GLU A 266 1.65 13.97 19.53
N ARG A 267 1.17 15.21 19.29
CA ARG A 267 -0.27 15.52 19.24
C ARG A 267 -0.92 14.89 18.00
N GLU A 268 -0.24 14.99 16.85
CA GLU A 268 -0.73 14.40 15.61
C GLU A 268 -0.74 12.87 15.72
N ARG A 269 0.31 12.24 16.27
CA ARG A 269 0.33 10.79 16.50
C ARG A 269 -0.74 10.33 17.49
N GLN A 270 -1.00 11.09 18.55
CA GLN A 270 -2.11 10.80 19.47
C GLN A 270 -3.46 10.91 18.76
N ALA A 271 -3.65 11.91 17.90
CA ALA A 271 -4.88 12.06 17.12
C ALA A 271 -5.08 10.93 16.10
N MET A 272 -4.00 10.43 15.48
CA MET A 272 -4.05 9.23 14.62
C MET A 272 -4.52 8.00 15.39
N LYS A 273 -3.93 7.76 16.56
CA LYS A 273 -4.30 6.64 17.44
C LYS A 273 -5.76 6.72 17.87
N ASP A 274 -6.20 7.88 18.36
CA ASP A 274 -7.55 8.07 18.91
C ASP A 274 -8.63 7.90 17.83
N ALA A 275 -8.35 8.34 16.61
CA ALA A 275 -9.24 8.19 15.47
C ALA A 275 -9.12 6.84 14.76
N GLY A 276 -8.05 6.06 15.04
CA GLY A 276 -7.79 4.79 14.38
C GLY A 276 -7.29 4.92 12.93
N VAL A 277 -6.75 6.09 12.55
CA VAL A 277 -6.18 6.34 11.22
C VAL A 277 -5.05 5.36 10.91
N MET A 278 -5.01 4.86 9.68
CA MET A 278 -3.91 4.05 9.17
C MET A 278 -2.83 4.95 8.57
N VAL A 279 -1.65 4.93 9.17
CA VAL A 279 -0.46 5.58 8.62
C VAL A 279 0.21 4.67 7.61
N VAL A 280 0.63 5.21 6.47
CA VAL A 280 1.41 4.46 5.48
C VAL A 280 2.83 5.02 5.41
N HIS A 281 3.79 4.17 5.77
CA HIS A 281 5.21 4.52 5.72
C HIS A 281 5.80 4.23 4.35
N CYS A 282 6.22 5.30 3.65
CA CYS A 282 6.80 5.28 2.32
C CYS A 282 8.31 5.58 2.45
N ALA A 283 9.10 4.58 2.90
CA ALA A 283 10.48 4.80 3.33
C ALA A 283 11.38 5.34 2.22
N ASP A 284 11.29 4.76 1.02
CA ASP A 284 12.11 5.15 -0.13
C ASP A 284 11.77 6.56 -0.59
N SER A 285 10.49 6.84 -0.84
CA SER A 285 10.01 8.15 -1.25
C SER A 285 10.40 9.26 -0.28
N ASN A 286 10.20 9.03 1.03
CA ASN A 286 10.57 10.01 2.06
C ASN A 286 12.05 10.40 1.99
N GLN A 287 12.93 9.47 1.62
CA GLN A 287 14.37 9.71 1.49
C GLN A 287 14.74 10.29 0.13
N ASN A 288 14.19 9.73 -0.96
CA ASN A 288 14.45 10.18 -2.32
C ASN A 288 14.05 11.64 -2.54
N LEU A 289 12.91 12.06 -2.00
CA LEU A 289 12.37 13.42 -2.14
C LEU A 289 12.80 14.38 -1.00
N CYS A 290 13.79 13.98 -0.20
CA CYS A 290 14.31 14.76 0.92
C CYS A 290 13.26 15.18 1.95
N SER A 291 12.18 14.41 2.10
CA SER A 291 11.13 14.67 3.08
C SER A 291 11.59 14.35 4.51
N GLY A 292 12.45 13.33 4.69
CA GLY A 292 13.06 12.98 5.97
C GLY A 292 12.89 11.51 6.35
N VAL A 293 12.91 11.21 7.65
CA VAL A 293 12.75 9.82 8.17
C VAL A 293 11.64 9.79 9.20
N ALA A 294 10.53 9.12 8.86
CA ALA A 294 9.35 9.03 9.73
C ALA A 294 9.65 8.29 11.05
N PRO A 295 9.03 8.69 12.18
CA PRO A 295 9.27 8.10 13.50
C PRO A 295 8.46 6.79 13.70
N VAL A 296 8.55 5.84 12.76
CA VAL A 296 7.71 4.63 12.70
C VAL A 296 7.81 3.80 13.97
N ARG A 297 9.04 3.60 14.52
CA ARG A 297 9.20 2.86 15.78
C ARG A 297 8.39 3.47 16.91
N ARG A 298 8.44 4.80 17.03
CA ARG A 298 7.68 5.53 18.05
C ARG A 298 6.18 5.42 17.83
N MET A 299 5.72 5.52 16.57
CA MET A 299 4.31 5.32 16.23
C MET A 299 3.80 3.94 16.67
N LEU A 300 4.57 2.89 16.40
CA LEU A 300 4.21 1.53 16.83
C LEU A 300 4.19 1.38 18.34
N ASP A 301 5.19 1.93 19.05
CA ASP A 301 5.26 1.89 20.53
C ASP A 301 4.10 2.67 21.18
N GLU A 302 3.64 3.74 20.55
CA GLU A 302 2.47 4.53 20.97
C GLU A 302 1.14 3.86 20.60
N GLY A 303 1.13 2.84 19.75
CA GLY A 303 -0.05 2.09 19.32
C GLY A 303 -0.80 2.73 18.14
N VAL A 304 -0.11 3.54 17.32
CA VAL A 304 -0.61 4.01 16.02
C VAL A 304 -0.60 2.85 15.03
N LYS A 305 -1.63 2.72 14.20
CA LYS A 305 -1.69 1.74 13.12
C LYS A 305 -0.74 2.19 12.00
N VAL A 306 0.19 1.31 11.61
CA VAL A 306 1.16 1.60 10.54
C VAL A 306 1.19 0.43 9.56
N ALA A 307 1.21 0.74 8.26
CA ALA A 307 1.49 -0.19 7.17
C ALA A 307 2.57 0.38 6.25
N LEU A 308 3.01 -0.37 5.22
CA LEU A 308 3.93 0.13 4.21
C LEU A 308 3.21 0.51 2.92
N GLY A 309 3.83 1.41 2.17
CA GLY A 309 3.47 1.77 0.80
C GLY A 309 4.72 1.99 -0.04
N SER A 310 4.65 1.63 -1.32
CA SER A 310 5.73 1.83 -2.28
C SER A 310 5.88 3.30 -2.67
N ASP A 311 4.75 3.98 -2.73
CA ASP A 311 4.68 5.38 -3.18
C ASP A 311 5.42 5.62 -4.51
N ILE A 312 5.23 4.71 -5.47
CA ILE A 312 5.77 4.95 -6.81
C ILE A 312 5.11 6.20 -7.41
N ALA A 313 5.90 7.08 -8.06
CA ALA A 313 7.34 6.99 -8.33
C ALA A 313 8.23 7.87 -7.43
N GLY A 314 7.73 8.42 -6.33
CA GLY A 314 8.59 9.00 -5.30
C GLY A 314 9.47 7.92 -4.65
N GLY A 315 8.91 6.75 -4.36
CA GLY A 315 9.65 5.51 -4.15
C GLY A 315 10.12 4.92 -5.48
N ASP A 316 11.34 4.38 -5.51
CA ASP A 316 11.99 3.82 -6.71
C ASP A 316 11.78 2.30 -6.86
N HIS A 317 11.07 1.67 -5.93
CA HIS A 317 10.75 0.25 -5.94
C HIS A 317 9.25 -0.02 -5.89
N LEU A 318 8.73 -0.78 -6.88
CA LEU A 318 7.36 -1.32 -6.84
C LEU A 318 7.26 -2.57 -5.96
N ASP A 319 8.37 -3.24 -5.73
CA ASP A 319 8.45 -4.51 -5.01
C ASP A 319 8.52 -4.31 -3.50
N LEU A 320 7.49 -4.78 -2.78
CA LEU A 320 7.38 -4.62 -1.32
C LEU A 320 8.45 -5.38 -0.51
N PHE A 321 9.21 -6.30 -1.11
CA PHE A 321 10.42 -6.82 -0.47
C PHE A 321 11.45 -5.71 -0.27
N ASP A 322 11.71 -4.93 -1.33
CA ASP A 322 12.68 -3.84 -1.30
C ASP A 322 12.19 -2.70 -0.41
N VAL A 323 10.91 -2.33 -0.50
CA VAL A 323 10.26 -1.35 0.40
C VAL A 323 10.37 -1.80 1.87
N THR A 324 10.21 -3.10 2.17
CA THR A 324 10.40 -3.63 3.52
C THR A 324 11.85 -3.44 3.99
N ALA A 325 12.83 -3.74 3.13
CA ALA A 325 14.23 -3.54 3.46
C ALA A 325 14.56 -2.05 3.70
N ALA A 326 13.98 -1.16 2.89
CA ALA A 326 14.11 0.29 3.03
C ALA A 326 13.51 0.78 4.36
N ALA A 327 12.33 0.32 4.74
CA ALA A 327 11.69 0.66 6.02
C ALA A 327 12.58 0.27 7.22
N VAL A 328 13.19 -0.93 7.19
CA VAL A 328 14.13 -1.36 8.24
C VAL A 328 15.38 -0.47 8.25
N ARG A 329 15.96 -0.13 7.08
CA ARG A 329 17.13 0.76 6.98
C ARG A 329 16.79 2.17 7.49
N ALA A 330 15.65 2.73 7.07
CA ALA A 330 15.17 4.05 7.52
C ALA A 330 15.01 4.09 9.05
N SER A 331 14.45 3.05 9.66
CA SER A 331 14.32 2.99 11.12
C SER A 331 15.66 2.95 11.87
N LYS A 332 16.68 2.31 11.27
CA LYS A 332 18.06 2.32 11.81
C LYS A 332 18.69 3.73 11.68
N ALA A 333 18.47 4.41 10.54
CA ALA A 333 18.91 5.79 10.36
C ALA A 333 18.24 6.72 11.39
N ARG A 334 16.93 6.59 11.58
CA ARG A 334 16.19 7.35 12.58
C ARG A 334 16.73 7.14 14.00
N ARG A 335 17.01 5.89 14.39
CA ARG A 335 17.63 5.60 15.69
C ARG A 335 18.96 6.35 15.90
N MET A 336 19.79 6.44 14.85
CA MET A 336 21.06 7.21 14.93
C MET A 336 20.79 8.71 15.10
N MET A 337 19.80 9.26 14.38
CA MET A 337 19.39 10.67 14.52
C MET A 337 18.81 10.97 15.90
N ASP A 338 18.07 10.04 16.50
CA ASP A 338 17.48 10.16 17.85
C ASP A 338 18.51 9.85 18.97
N GLY A 339 19.82 9.83 18.69
CA GLY A 339 20.87 9.61 19.66
C GLY A 339 20.83 8.20 20.32
N TRP A 340 20.42 7.20 19.56
CA TRP A 340 20.31 5.78 19.98
C TRP A 340 19.24 5.52 21.07
N SER A 341 18.35 6.48 21.30
CA SER A 341 17.35 6.41 22.37
C SER A 341 16.18 5.47 22.06
N THR A 342 15.95 5.11 20.79
CA THR A 342 14.87 4.23 20.34
C THR A 342 15.41 2.89 19.83
N SER A 343 14.57 1.85 19.73
CA SER A 343 14.87 0.65 18.96
C SER A 343 14.66 0.91 17.45
N PHE A 344 15.02 -0.06 16.61
CA PHE A 344 14.73 -0.04 15.16
C PHE A 344 13.81 -1.19 14.78
N LEU A 345 13.24 -1.15 13.57
CA LEU A 345 12.43 -2.24 13.06
C LEU A 345 13.28 -3.47 12.74
N THR A 346 12.82 -4.64 13.15
CA THR A 346 13.31 -5.94 12.68
C THR A 346 12.69 -6.28 11.31
N VAL A 347 13.24 -7.27 10.61
CA VAL A 347 12.63 -7.76 9.36
C VAL A 347 11.24 -8.35 9.61
N ALA A 348 11.04 -9.07 10.72
CA ALA A 348 9.74 -9.61 11.09
C ALA A 348 8.68 -8.51 11.30
N GLU A 349 9.07 -7.38 11.91
CA GLU A 349 8.19 -6.21 12.03
C GLU A 349 7.92 -5.57 10.67
N GLY A 350 8.95 -5.34 9.83
CA GLY A 350 8.79 -4.83 8.48
C GLY A 350 7.88 -5.71 7.62
N TRP A 351 8.05 -7.03 7.69
CA TRP A 351 7.20 -8.00 7.01
C TRP A 351 5.74 -7.92 7.47
N TYR A 352 5.52 -7.80 8.78
CA TYR A 352 4.18 -7.58 9.34
C TYR A 352 3.54 -6.30 8.76
N LEU A 353 4.29 -5.20 8.67
CA LEU A 353 3.80 -3.93 8.13
C LEU A 353 3.46 -4.03 6.64
N ALA A 354 4.24 -4.77 5.84
CA ALA A 354 4.03 -4.98 4.41
C ALA A 354 2.86 -5.93 4.09
N THR A 355 2.43 -6.73 5.06
CA THR A 355 1.45 -7.81 4.85
C THR A 355 0.25 -7.68 5.78
N SER A 356 0.33 -8.19 7.01
CA SER A 356 -0.80 -8.29 7.95
C SER A 356 -1.35 -6.92 8.37
N ALA A 357 -0.49 -5.93 8.61
CA ALA A 357 -0.93 -4.60 9.02
C ALA A 357 -1.71 -3.90 7.91
N GLY A 358 -1.21 -3.97 6.66
CA GLY A 358 -1.92 -3.46 5.50
C GLY A 358 -3.22 -4.21 5.24
N ALA A 359 -3.22 -5.55 5.35
CA ALA A 359 -4.40 -6.40 5.17
C ALA A 359 -5.53 -6.08 6.16
N ALA A 360 -5.20 -5.62 7.36
CA ALA A 360 -6.18 -5.21 8.36
C ALA A 360 -7.08 -4.05 7.89
N PHE A 361 -6.60 -3.17 7.00
CA PHE A 361 -7.41 -2.10 6.40
C PHE A 361 -8.54 -2.66 5.51
N PHE A 362 -8.36 -3.86 4.98
CA PHE A 362 -9.35 -4.59 4.19
C PHE A 362 -10.22 -5.54 5.05
N GLY A 363 -10.11 -5.46 6.38
CA GLY A 363 -10.90 -6.26 7.31
C GLY A 363 -10.36 -7.68 7.56
N GLU A 364 -9.13 -7.99 7.12
CA GLU A 364 -8.53 -9.29 7.32
C GLU A 364 -7.84 -9.40 8.70
N GLN A 365 -7.86 -10.59 9.27
CA GLN A 365 -7.11 -10.92 10.49
C GLN A 365 -5.62 -11.13 10.15
N PRO A 366 -4.68 -10.86 11.09
CA PRO A 366 -3.26 -11.05 10.84
C PRO A 366 -2.88 -12.51 10.55
N GLY A 367 -1.88 -12.71 9.70
CA GLY A 367 -1.38 -14.03 9.34
C GLY A 367 -2.27 -14.76 8.32
N PHE A 368 -2.06 -16.06 8.16
CA PHE A 368 -2.95 -16.94 7.41
C PHE A 368 -4.12 -17.43 8.30
N ALA A 369 -4.85 -16.48 8.88
CA ALA A 369 -5.97 -16.80 9.76
C ALA A 369 -7.13 -17.44 9.00
N ALA A 370 -7.80 -18.42 9.64
CA ALA A 370 -9.03 -19.00 9.10
C ALA A 370 -10.11 -17.92 8.94
N GLY A 371 -10.81 -17.94 7.82
CA GLY A 371 -11.80 -16.93 7.45
C GLY A 371 -11.28 -15.81 6.57
N ASN A 372 -9.96 -15.58 6.48
CA ASN A 372 -9.39 -14.66 5.52
C ASN A 372 -9.46 -15.20 4.09
N SER A 373 -9.46 -14.32 3.11
CA SER A 373 -9.21 -14.69 1.72
C SER A 373 -7.78 -15.23 1.56
N LEU A 374 -7.60 -16.20 0.65
CA LEU A 374 -6.26 -16.72 0.34
C LEU A 374 -5.48 -15.70 -0.48
N HIS A 375 -4.48 -15.09 0.15
CA HIS A 375 -3.51 -14.19 -0.44
C HIS A 375 -2.10 -14.68 -0.09
N ALA A 376 -1.38 -15.24 -1.07
CA ALA A 376 -0.09 -15.88 -0.82
C ALA A 376 0.90 -15.69 -1.97
N ILE A 377 2.19 -15.70 -1.64
CA ILE A 377 3.32 -15.77 -2.56
C ILE A 377 4.03 -17.09 -2.35
N VAL A 378 4.35 -17.78 -3.43
CA VAL A 378 5.29 -18.91 -3.43
C VAL A 378 6.65 -18.40 -3.90
N LEU A 379 7.66 -18.54 -3.06
CA LEU A 379 8.99 -17.97 -3.27
C LEU A 379 10.06 -19.06 -3.28
N ALA A 380 10.81 -19.17 -4.37
CA ALA A 380 12.05 -19.97 -4.45
C ALA A 380 13.24 -19.09 -4.07
N ASP A 381 13.92 -19.44 -2.99
CA ASP A 381 15.02 -18.65 -2.42
C ASP A 381 16.37 -19.38 -2.33
N ASP A 382 16.46 -20.58 -2.92
CA ASP A 382 17.56 -21.56 -2.78
C ASP A 382 18.81 -21.27 -3.62
N THR A 383 18.84 -20.18 -4.33
CA THR A 383 19.84 -19.88 -5.38
C THR A 383 21.17 -19.32 -4.87
N LEU A 384 21.26 -18.95 -3.58
CA LEU A 384 22.49 -18.46 -2.95
C LEU A 384 23.14 -19.55 -2.10
N PRO A 385 24.48 -19.71 -2.12
CA PRO A 385 25.19 -20.59 -1.19
C PRO A 385 24.80 -20.26 0.26
N GLN A 386 24.50 -21.30 1.04
CA GLN A 386 24.12 -21.15 2.43
C GLN A 386 25.34 -21.39 3.32
N PRO A 387 25.59 -20.52 4.33
CA PRO A 387 26.69 -20.70 5.27
C PRO A 387 26.45 -21.88 6.24
N ARG A 388 25.19 -22.25 6.42
CA ARG A 388 24.65 -23.38 7.17
C ARG A 388 23.20 -23.61 6.73
N THR A 389 22.54 -24.64 7.22
CA THR A 389 21.09 -24.79 7.03
C THR A 389 20.37 -23.59 7.69
N LEU A 390 19.57 -22.90 6.88
CA LEU A 390 18.76 -21.77 7.33
C LEU A 390 17.34 -22.21 7.67
N THR A 391 16.78 -21.64 8.73
CA THR A 391 15.36 -21.79 9.03
C THR A 391 14.52 -21.05 8.01
N PRO A 392 13.23 -21.39 7.80
CA PRO A 392 12.36 -20.65 6.88
C PRO A 392 12.25 -19.15 7.20
N ALA A 393 12.30 -18.77 8.48
CA ALA A 393 12.32 -17.37 8.91
C ALA A 393 13.61 -16.65 8.48
N GLU A 394 14.79 -17.27 8.59
CA GLU A 394 16.05 -16.71 8.13
C GLU A 394 16.11 -16.64 6.58
N ARG A 395 15.47 -17.58 5.90
CA ARG A 395 15.32 -17.58 4.45
C ARG A 395 14.45 -16.40 3.99
N LEU A 396 13.35 -16.12 4.70
CA LEU A 396 12.52 -14.94 4.46
C LEU A 396 13.30 -13.63 4.71
N GLU A 397 14.04 -13.54 5.83
CA GLU A 397 14.90 -12.39 6.12
C GLU A 397 15.90 -12.14 4.98
N ARG A 398 16.54 -13.20 4.50
CA ARG A 398 17.45 -13.14 3.36
C ARG A 398 16.76 -12.66 2.08
N ALA A 399 15.54 -13.17 1.80
CA ALA A 399 14.76 -12.78 0.62
C ALA A 399 14.39 -11.30 0.61
N VAL A 400 14.09 -10.72 1.77
CA VAL A 400 13.82 -9.28 1.93
C VAL A 400 15.04 -8.44 1.50
N TYR A 401 16.26 -8.83 1.85
CA TYR A 401 17.45 -8.06 1.52
C TYR A 401 18.13 -8.46 0.23
N ARG A 402 17.96 -9.71 -0.19
CA ARG A 402 18.65 -10.28 -1.34
C ARG A 402 17.78 -11.36 -2.00
N ARG A 403 16.88 -10.91 -2.83
CA ARG A 403 16.07 -11.77 -3.68
C ARG A 403 16.69 -11.86 -5.07
N GLN A 404 16.56 -13.00 -5.73
CA GLN A 404 16.87 -13.11 -7.16
C GLN A 404 15.68 -12.70 -8.01
N GLU A 405 15.97 -12.15 -9.18
CA GLU A 405 14.97 -11.95 -10.21
C GLU A 405 14.27 -13.27 -10.54
N GLY A 406 12.94 -13.26 -10.61
CA GLY A 406 12.13 -14.45 -10.84
C GLY A 406 12.08 -15.44 -9.66
N ALA A 407 12.40 -15.03 -8.44
CA ALA A 407 12.22 -15.84 -7.24
C ALA A 407 10.75 -16.16 -6.95
N VAL A 408 9.82 -15.25 -7.28
CA VAL A 408 8.38 -15.49 -7.16
C VAL A 408 7.95 -16.54 -8.19
N GLN A 409 7.42 -17.67 -7.72
CA GLN A 409 6.98 -18.79 -8.54
C GLN A 409 5.49 -18.75 -8.83
N ALA A 410 4.69 -18.32 -7.86
CA ALA A 410 3.24 -18.17 -8.00
C ALA A 410 2.72 -17.12 -7.02
N VAL A 411 1.61 -16.47 -7.39
CA VAL A 411 0.89 -15.53 -6.54
C VAL A 411 -0.60 -15.85 -6.55
N TRP A 412 -1.17 -15.88 -5.35
CA TRP A 412 -2.59 -16.10 -5.12
C TRP A 412 -3.24 -14.82 -4.56
N SER A 413 -4.36 -14.45 -5.12
CA SER A 413 -5.17 -13.31 -4.69
C SER A 413 -6.63 -13.73 -4.58
N ALA A 414 -7.24 -13.52 -3.42
CA ALA A 414 -8.61 -13.90 -3.12
C ALA A 414 -8.98 -15.34 -3.58
N GLY A 415 -8.03 -16.28 -3.37
CA GLY A 415 -8.19 -17.68 -3.74
C GLY A 415 -7.94 -18.02 -5.21
N ARG A 416 -7.63 -17.03 -6.04
CA ARG A 416 -7.29 -17.22 -7.47
C ARG A 416 -5.77 -17.10 -7.66
N LYS A 417 -5.19 -18.03 -8.43
CA LYS A 417 -3.81 -17.89 -8.89
C LYS A 417 -3.74 -16.83 -9.99
N ILE A 418 -3.13 -15.67 -9.69
CA ILE A 418 -3.05 -14.53 -10.61
C ILE A 418 -1.72 -14.42 -11.34
N TYR A 419 -0.69 -15.09 -10.81
CA TYR A 419 0.61 -15.19 -11.44
C TYR A 419 1.18 -16.61 -11.26
N ALA A 420 1.82 -17.10 -12.29
CA ALA A 420 2.68 -18.28 -12.25
C ALA A 420 3.88 -17.99 -13.15
N LYS A 421 5.07 -18.30 -12.64
CA LYS A 421 6.32 -18.15 -13.43
C LYS A 421 6.24 -19.01 -14.67
N PRO A 422 6.54 -18.47 -15.87
CA PRO A 422 6.55 -19.22 -17.13
C PRO A 422 7.48 -20.42 -17.15
#